data_90ad57297f3377be4def13c6e2b0d9f1
#
_entry.id   90ad57297f3377be4def13c6e2b0d9f1
#
_cell.length_a   1.000
_cell.length_b   1.000
_cell.length_c   1.000
_cell.angle_alpha   90.00
_cell.angle_beta   90.00
_cell.angle_gamma   90.00
#
_symmetry.space_group_name_H-M   'P 1'
#
loop_
_entity.id
_entity.type
_entity.pdbx_description
1 polymer ?
#
loop_
_entity_poly.entity_id
_entity_poly.type
_entity_poly.pdbx_seq_one_letter_code
_entity_poly.pdbx_strand_id
1 'polypeptide(L)'
;ANAKVRLVLCLNKSSGQLVWQKPLDLTELGDTPAAMVNNGVLVLFGVYLDGHYWQQFFAGQFAGRRVTALDGHDGKQLWSQQVGYRVRPLIIGDTLHAEPWAFDLKTGEAQKRAHPVTGEEERWQFARPGHHCGAPSASPHMLFFRSWNLGYYDLDGDYGTMHFGAQRPGCWINFLPVGGLAVMAEASTGCMCDFPNQGTVVFQPVRENKAWAWFSAPGLATPVKDLALNLGALGDRRDASGKLWLAYPRPSGSLVLALEGEAAFYAGGRFSQGESVYAETAGTDAPWLFSSAATGLRKLSLRLVQPGDGTATYRVRLGFSEPVHSAPGQRVFDIVLQGQGKPGASIDPPTLGGGFWYSPTITGSWSDER
;
A
#
# COMPACT_ATOMS: atom_id res chain seq x y z
N ALA A 1 24.62 8.59 28.31
CA ALA A 1 24.55 9.56 27.20
C ALA A 1 24.18 10.92 27.78
N ASN A 2 24.90 11.98 27.41
CA ASN A 2 24.54 13.33 27.86
C ASN A 2 23.24 13.76 27.19
N ALA A 3 22.26 14.20 27.98
CA ALA A 3 21.01 14.71 27.45
C ALA A 3 21.26 15.93 26.55
N LYS A 4 20.62 15.97 25.39
CA LYS A 4 20.70 17.10 24.44
C LYS A 4 19.59 18.10 24.76
N VAL A 5 19.72 18.81 25.88
CA VAL A 5 18.78 19.86 26.24
C VAL A 5 18.98 21.07 25.32
N ARG A 6 17.89 21.55 24.74
CA ARG A 6 17.84 22.76 23.89
C ARG A 6 16.76 23.70 24.42
N LEU A 7 17.01 24.98 24.24
CA LEU A 7 16.03 26.00 24.55
C LEU A 7 15.17 26.25 23.31
N VAL A 8 13.88 25.97 23.42
CA VAL A 8 12.90 26.28 22.37
C VAL A 8 12.24 27.61 22.72
N LEU A 9 12.23 28.53 21.75
CA LEU A 9 11.73 29.88 21.89
C LEU A 9 10.55 30.09 20.95
N CYS A 10 9.48 30.72 21.43
CA CYS A 10 8.42 31.30 20.62
C CYS A 10 8.51 32.81 20.69
N LEU A 11 8.59 33.44 19.53
CA LEU A 11 8.66 34.90 19.40
C LEU A 11 7.43 35.44 18.68
N ASN A 12 6.95 36.58 19.09
CA ASN A 12 5.92 37.30 18.35
C ASN A 12 6.48 37.72 16.98
N LYS A 13 5.81 37.31 15.91
CA LYS A 13 6.28 37.51 14.53
C LYS A 13 6.46 38.99 14.17
N SER A 14 5.62 39.87 14.69
CA SER A 14 5.61 41.27 14.34
C SER A 14 6.58 42.10 15.18
N SER A 15 6.70 41.82 16.48
CA SER A 15 7.51 42.62 17.43
C SER A 15 8.85 41.97 17.77
N GLY A 16 9.06 40.69 17.49
CA GLY A 16 10.23 39.92 17.92
C GLY A 16 10.29 39.65 19.43
N GLN A 17 9.27 40.06 20.18
CA GLN A 17 9.24 39.81 21.63
C GLN A 17 9.05 38.36 21.97
N LEU A 18 9.68 37.96 23.05
CA LEU A 18 9.54 36.59 23.59
C LEU A 18 8.10 36.36 24.10
N VAL A 19 7.45 35.36 23.56
CA VAL A 19 6.13 34.90 24.03
C VAL A 19 6.31 33.84 25.11
N TRP A 20 7.12 32.80 24.83
CA TRP A 20 7.50 31.78 25.81
C TRP A 20 8.85 31.16 25.45
N GLN A 21 9.49 30.54 26.44
CA GLN A 21 10.68 29.72 26.25
C GLN A 21 10.64 28.50 27.16
N LYS A 22 11.15 27.38 26.67
CA LYS A 22 11.20 26.12 27.42
C LYS A 22 12.47 25.33 27.09
N PRO A 23 13.17 24.83 28.11
CA PRO A 23 14.20 23.80 27.91
C PRO A 23 13.51 22.46 27.62
N LEU A 24 13.93 21.80 26.56
CA LEU A 24 13.42 20.48 26.16
C LEU A 24 14.60 19.51 25.97
N ASP A 25 14.42 18.29 26.43
CA ASP A 25 15.33 17.20 26.10
C ASP A 25 14.99 16.67 24.70
N LEU A 26 15.91 16.91 23.77
CA LEU A 26 15.80 16.50 22.37
C LEU A 26 16.70 15.32 22.05
N THR A 27 17.17 14.54 23.02
CA THR A 27 18.12 13.45 22.85
C THR A 27 17.61 12.43 21.82
N GLU A 28 16.34 12.05 21.87
CA GLU A 28 15.74 11.05 20.98
C GLU A 28 15.28 11.64 19.62
N LEU A 29 15.54 12.94 19.38
CA LEU A 29 15.34 13.55 18.07
C LEU A 29 16.60 13.50 17.18
N GLY A 30 17.63 12.81 17.63
CA GLY A 30 18.90 12.66 16.91
C GLY A 30 19.73 13.93 16.88
N ASP A 31 20.60 14.03 15.86
CA ASP A 31 21.54 15.15 15.75
C ASP A 31 20.96 16.37 15.00
N THR A 32 19.92 16.14 14.22
CA THR A 32 19.27 17.18 13.39
C THR A 32 17.80 17.30 13.74
N PRO A 33 17.45 17.98 14.83
CA PRO A 33 16.05 18.24 15.17
C PRO A 33 15.43 19.24 14.18
N ALA A 34 14.17 19.01 13.87
CA ALA A 34 13.36 19.88 13.02
C ALA A 34 12.01 20.18 13.68
N ALA A 35 11.33 21.18 13.16
CA ALA A 35 10.04 21.63 13.67
C ALA A 35 9.06 21.88 12.53
N MET A 36 7.79 21.61 12.81
CA MET A 36 6.65 22.04 11.98
C MET A 36 5.57 22.64 12.86
N VAL A 37 4.80 23.55 12.31
CA VAL A 37 3.68 24.19 13.02
C VAL A 37 2.44 24.11 12.15
N ASN A 38 1.34 23.63 12.72
CA ASN A 38 0.01 23.71 12.13
C ASN A 38 -1.07 23.76 13.22
N ASN A 39 -2.15 24.46 12.97
CA ASN A 39 -3.32 24.57 13.85
C ASN A 39 -2.97 24.81 15.34
N GLY A 40 -1.98 25.70 15.59
CA GLY A 40 -1.52 26.03 16.93
C GLY A 40 -0.67 24.97 17.62
N VAL A 41 -0.30 23.91 16.95
CA VAL A 41 0.57 22.84 17.49
C VAL A 41 1.96 22.95 16.88
N LEU A 42 2.99 22.98 17.73
CA LEU A 42 4.40 22.87 17.35
C LEU A 42 4.84 21.41 17.50
N VAL A 43 5.24 20.79 16.41
CA VAL A 43 5.73 19.40 16.39
C VAL A 43 7.25 19.40 16.21
N LEU A 44 7.95 18.72 17.10
CA LEU A 44 9.41 18.52 17.06
C LEU A 44 9.73 17.07 16.74
N PHE A 45 10.67 16.84 15.83
CA PHE A 45 11.11 15.53 15.38
C PHE A 45 12.55 15.56 14.87
N GLY A 46 13.16 14.40 14.69
CA GLY A 46 14.49 14.28 14.08
C GLY A 46 14.44 14.09 12.57
N VAL A 47 15.42 14.63 11.86
CA VAL A 47 15.65 14.34 10.44
C VAL A 47 16.81 13.35 10.33
N TYR A 48 16.55 12.20 9.69
CA TYR A 48 17.51 11.11 9.55
C TYR A 48 17.76 10.82 8.07
N LEU A 49 19.01 10.71 7.69
CA LEU A 49 19.42 10.43 6.30
C LEU A 49 19.25 8.96 5.91
N ASP A 50 19.25 8.07 6.89
CA ASP A 50 19.12 6.62 6.72
C ASP A 50 17.68 6.12 6.67
N GLY A 51 16.70 7.03 6.75
CA GLY A 51 15.29 6.70 6.88
C GLY A 51 14.64 6.00 5.67
N HIS A 52 15.32 5.86 4.55
CA HIS A 52 14.79 5.26 3.33
C HIS A 52 14.92 3.72 3.27
N TYR A 53 15.53 3.08 4.26
CA TYR A 53 15.72 1.63 4.27
C TYR A 53 14.64 0.91 5.06
N TRP A 54 13.75 0.19 4.37
CA TRP A 54 12.70 -0.61 4.99
C TRP A 54 13.25 -1.75 5.86
N GLN A 55 14.33 -2.38 5.47
CA GLN A 55 14.96 -3.45 6.24
C GLN A 55 15.36 -2.99 7.64
N GLN A 56 15.95 -1.81 7.76
CA GLN A 56 16.29 -1.21 9.05
C GLN A 56 15.03 -0.89 9.88
N PHE A 57 13.98 -0.40 9.22
CA PHE A 57 12.71 -0.15 9.88
C PHE A 57 12.12 -1.44 10.46
N PHE A 58 12.04 -2.51 9.68
CA PHE A 58 11.52 -3.80 10.14
C PHE A 58 12.38 -4.47 11.20
N ALA A 59 13.68 -4.22 11.18
CA ALA A 59 14.59 -4.64 12.23
C ALA A 59 14.46 -3.81 13.53
N GLY A 60 13.53 -2.86 13.60
CA GLY A 60 13.27 -2.03 14.79
C GLY A 60 14.32 -0.94 15.04
N GLN A 61 15.24 -0.69 14.11
CA GLN A 61 16.33 0.28 14.31
C GLN A 61 15.80 1.72 14.48
N PHE A 62 14.58 2.01 14.02
CA PHE A 62 13.98 3.33 14.13
C PHE A 62 13.00 3.47 15.30
N ALA A 63 12.80 2.42 16.10
CA ALA A 63 11.82 2.40 17.19
C ALA A 63 11.97 3.54 18.20
N GLY A 64 13.20 3.96 18.46
CA GLY A 64 13.52 5.07 19.38
C GLY A 64 13.26 6.47 18.82
N ARG A 65 12.88 6.63 17.56
CA ARG A 65 12.61 7.95 16.97
C ARG A 65 11.36 8.56 17.58
N ARG A 66 11.55 9.66 18.30
CA ARG A 66 10.51 10.36 19.04
C ARG A 66 9.92 11.51 18.25
N VAL A 67 8.64 11.77 18.49
CA VAL A 67 7.95 13.01 18.15
C VAL A 67 7.44 13.65 19.42
N THR A 68 7.55 14.97 19.53
CA THR A 68 7.03 15.76 20.64
C THR A 68 6.16 16.89 20.09
N ALA A 69 4.92 16.99 20.58
CA ALA A 69 3.99 18.06 20.22
C ALA A 69 3.79 19.00 21.41
N LEU A 70 3.86 20.28 21.14
CA LEU A 70 3.66 21.35 22.11
C LEU A 70 2.50 22.25 21.67
N ASP A 71 1.77 22.78 22.62
CA ASP A 71 0.87 23.91 22.36
C ASP A 71 1.70 25.12 21.94
N GLY A 72 1.38 25.69 20.79
CA GLY A 72 2.09 26.84 20.24
C GLY A 72 1.90 28.14 21.03
N HIS A 73 0.82 28.25 21.85
CA HIS A 73 0.51 29.44 22.61
C HIS A 73 1.37 29.60 23.87
N ASP A 74 1.57 28.50 24.60
CA ASP A 74 2.25 28.52 25.90
C ASP A 74 3.43 27.57 25.99
N GLY A 75 3.68 26.76 24.95
CA GLY A 75 4.73 25.76 24.89
C GLY A 75 4.48 24.56 25.80
N LYS A 76 3.27 24.34 26.31
CA LYS A 76 2.95 23.17 27.09
C LYS A 76 3.05 21.92 26.22
N GLN A 77 3.67 20.88 26.75
CA GLN A 77 3.72 19.60 26.05
C GLN A 77 2.31 18.99 25.99
N LEU A 78 1.81 18.78 24.78
CA LEU A 78 0.57 18.07 24.55
C LEU A 78 0.80 16.56 24.66
N TRP A 79 1.78 16.05 23.91
CA TRP A 79 2.20 14.65 23.99
C TRP A 79 3.66 14.50 23.54
N SER A 80 4.26 13.37 23.90
CA SER A 80 5.60 12.97 23.43
C SER A 80 5.71 11.46 23.46
N GLN A 81 6.02 10.84 22.33
CA GLN A 81 6.09 9.39 22.21
C GLN A 81 7.10 8.93 21.15
N GLN A 82 7.62 7.73 21.32
CA GLN A 82 8.41 7.05 20.32
C GLN A 82 7.47 6.45 19.27
N VAL A 83 7.52 6.95 18.05
CA VAL A 83 6.62 6.54 16.97
C VAL A 83 7.34 5.75 15.88
N GLY A 84 8.67 5.68 15.94
CA GLY A 84 9.46 4.83 15.05
C GLY A 84 9.30 5.17 13.55
N TYR A 85 9.12 6.44 13.22
CA TYR A 85 8.90 6.86 11.84
C TYR A 85 10.13 6.62 10.97
N ARG A 86 9.88 6.34 9.68
CA ARG A 86 10.92 6.00 8.71
C ARG A 86 11.59 7.23 8.09
N VAL A 87 10.81 8.20 7.66
CA VAL A 87 11.29 9.45 7.03
C VAL A 87 10.70 10.66 7.75
N ARG A 88 11.16 11.85 7.39
CA ARG A 88 10.67 13.11 7.96
C ARG A 88 9.14 13.15 7.95
N PRO A 89 8.49 13.34 9.09
CA PRO A 89 7.05 13.51 9.18
C PRO A 89 6.54 14.73 8.40
N LEU A 90 5.24 14.76 8.15
CA LEU A 90 4.55 15.91 7.57
C LEU A 90 3.16 16.06 8.23
N ILE A 91 2.60 17.27 8.18
CA ILE A 91 1.30 17.57 8.77
C ILE A 91 0.32 17.93 7.65
N ILE A 92 -0.86 17.29 7.69
CA ILE A 92 -1.98 17.59 6.79
C ILE A 92 -3.21 17.81 7.68
N GLY A 93 -3.74 19.04 7.69
CA GLY A 93 -4.84 19.40 8.60
C GLY A 93 -4.48 19.12 10.08
N ASP A 94 -5.29 18.33 10.75
CA ASP A 94 -5.06 17.91 12.14
C ASP A 94 -4.40 16.51 12.24
N THR A 95 -3.77 16.03 11.16
CA THR A 95 -3.11 14.73 11.13
C THR A 95 -1.60 14.87 10.92
N LEU A 96 -0.82 14.23 11.80
CA LEU A 96 0.61 14.03 11.65
C LEU A 96 0.86 12.71 10.93
N HIS A 97 1.36 12.77 9.70
CA HIS A 97 1.82 11.60 8.95
C HIS A 97 3.30 11.36 9.25
N ALA A 98 3.57 10.29 9.97
CA ALA A 98 4.92 9.83 10.36
C ALA A 98 5.13 8.43 9.77
N GLU A 99 5.42 8.35 8.49
CA GLU A 99 5.45 7.12 7.69
C GLU A 99 6.07 5.93 8.44
N PRO A 100 5.38 4.79 8.50
CA PRO A 100 4.16 4.42 7.77
C PRO A 100 2.84 4.80 8.46
N TRP A 101 2.88 5.48 9.59
CA TRP A 101 1.76 5.73 10.50
C TRP A 101 1.19 7.13 10.34
N ALA A 102 -0.03 7.32 10.89
CA ALA A 102 -0.62 8.62 11.08
C ALA A 102 -1.17 8.76 12.50
N PHE A 103 -1.19 10.00 13.00
CA PHE A 103 -1.59 10.33 14.38
C PHE A 103 -2.42 11.60 14.38
N ASP A 104 -3.34 11.71 15.34
CA ASP A 104 -3.98 12.98 15.66
C ASP A 104 -2.93 13.98 16.15
N LEU A 105 -2.97 15.18 15.61
CA LEU A 105 -1.96 16.21 15.86
C LEU A 105 -1.94 16.70 17.30
N LYS A 106 -3.11 16.77 17.95
CA LYS A 106 -3.27 17.33 19.31
C LYS A 106 -3.14 16.27 20.39
N THR A 107 -3.65 15.06 20.15
CA THR A 107 -3.67 14.00 21.16
C THR A 107 -2.52 13.00 21.03
N GLY A 108 -1.96 12.85 19.83
CA GLY A 108 -0.97 11.82 19.52
C GLY A 108 -1.57 10.42 19.38
N GLU A 109 -2.89 10.29 19.38
CA GLU A 109 -3.56 9.00 19.16
C GLU A 109 -3.34 8.53 17.72
N ALA A 110 -3.07 7.23 17.57
CA ALA A 110 -2.90 6.64 16.26
C ALA A 110 -4.20 6.70 15.45
N GLN A 111 -4.11 7.18 14.21
CA GLN A 111 -5.24 7.12 13.29
C GLN A 111 -5.59 5.67 12.98
N LYS A 112 -6.87 5.43 12.78
CA LYS A 112 -7.44 4.11 12.50
C LYS A 112 -8.26 4.15 11.23
N ARG A 113 -8.48 2.98 10.63
CA ARG A 113 -9.34 2.78 9.47
C ARG A 113 -9.94 1.38 9.49
N ALA A 114 -10.89 1.12 8.60
CA ALA A 114 -11.34 -0.23 8.34
C ALA A 114 -10.28 -1.01 7.55
N HIS A 115 -9.96 -2.23 7.97
CA HIS A 115 -9.10 -3.14 7.21
C HIS A 115 -9.69 -3.37 5.80
N PRO A 116 -8.91 -3.22 4.73
CA PRO A 116 -9.43 -3.17 3.35
C PRO A 116 -10.14 -4.45 2.89
N VAL A 117 -9.86 -5.60 3.51
CA VAL A 117 -10.49 -6.89 3.20
C VAL A 117 -11.54 -7.27 4.24
N THR A 118 -11.21 -7.21 5.54
CA THR A 118 -12.07 -7.71 6.61
C THR A 118 -13.08 -6.68 7.11
N GLY A 119 -12.80 -5.39 6.92
CA GLY A 119 -13.60 -4.30 7.47
C GLY A 119 -13.41 -4.05 8.98
N GLU A 120 -12.58 -4.84 9.66
CA GLU A 120 -12.29 -4.67 11.08
C GLU A 120 -11.44 -3.40 11.30
N GLU A 121 -11.61 -2.75 12.46
CA GLU A 121 -10.82 -1.56 12.78
C GLU A 121 -9.35 -1.92 12.97
N GLU A 122 -8.47 -1.19 12.29
CA GLU A 122 -7.02 -1.32 12.39
C GLU A 122 -6.33 0.04 12.46
N ARG A 123 -5.06 0.04 12.85
CA ARG A 123 -4.21 1.23 12.75
C ARG A 123 -4.02 1.60 11.29
N TRP A 124 -4.24 2.88 10.96
CA TRP A 124 -3.96 3.38 9.62
C TRP A 124 -2.45 3.27 9.31
N GLN A 125 -2.16 2.78 8.12
CA GLN A 125 -0.80 2.71 7.61
C GLN A 125 -0.78 2.81 6.10
N PHE A 126 0.33 3.28 5.53
CA PHE A 126 0.58 3.15 4.11
C PHE A 126 2.00 2.63 3.84
N ALA A 127 2.20 2.01 2.70
CA ALA A 127 3.50 1.53 2.26
C ALA A 127 3.88 2.10 0.92
N ARG A 128 5.18 2.23 0.71
CA ARG A 128 5.79 2.42 -0.59
C ARG A 128 6.45 1.10 -0.98
N PRO A 129 5.78 0.22 -1.75
CA PRO A 129 6.27 -1.15 -2.01
C PRO A 129 7.55 -1.20 -2.84
N GLY A 130 7.84 -0.15 -3.63
CA GLY A 130 9.05 -0.05 -4.43
C GLY A 130 10.21 0.64 -3.71
N HIS A 131 11.38 0.62 -4.35
CA HIS A 131 12.54 1.39 -3.86
C HIS A 131 12.21 2.89 -3.80
N HIS A 132 12.60 3.54 -2.71
CA HIS A 132 12.22 4.91 -2.44
C HIS A 132 13.30 5.66 -1.67
N CYS A 133 13.44 6.94 -1.96
CA CYS A 133 14.29 7.90 -1.27
C CYS A 133 13.45 9.12 -0.89
N GLY A 134 13.91 9.85 0.10
CA GLY A 134 13.28 11.10 0.54
C GLY A 134 11.91 10.94 1.20
N ALA A 135 11.41 12.05 1.69
CA ALA A 135 10.11 12.15 2.33
C ALA A 135 8.99 12.35 1.31
N PRO A 136 7.76 11.94 1.59
CA PRO A 136 6.59 12.35 0.81
C PRO A 136 6.42 13.87 0.80
N SER A 137 5.80 14.40 -0.25
CA SER A 137 5.12 15.69 -0.27
C SER A 137 3.61 15.47 -0.22
N ALA A 138 2.85 16.52 0.09
CA ALA A 138 1.41 16.38 0.27
C ALA A 138 0.63 17.59 -0.21
N SER A 139 -0.61 17.33 -0.62
CA SER A 139 -1.73 18.27 -0.64
C SER A 139 -2.68 17.93 0.52
N PRO A 140 -3.76 18.70 0.74
CA PRO A 140 -4.76 18.33 1.74
C PRO A 140 -5.38 16.96 1.55
N HIS A 141 -5.38 16.41 0.33
CA HIS A 141 -6.09 15.21 -0.06
C HIS A 141 -5.19 14.07 -0.53
N MET A 142 -3.90 14.33 -0.77
CA MET A 142 -3.02 13.34 -1.40
C MET A 142 -1.60 13.39 -0.85
N LEU A 143 -0.97 12.20 -0.76
CA LEU A 143 0.48 12.06 -0.61
C LEU A 143 1.11 11.79 -1.98
N PHE A 144 2.30 12.35 -2.20
CA PHE A 144 3.11 12.15 -3.40
C PHE A 144 4.53 11.74 -3.02
N PHE A 145 5.06 10.71 -3.66
CA PHE A 145 6.34 10.14 -3.26
C PHE A 145 6.97 9.30 -4.37
N ARG A 146 8.18 8.88 -4.14
CA ARG A 146 8.84 7.84 -4.92
C ARG A 146 8.55 6.47 -4.32
N SER A 147 8.18 5.51 -5.19
CA SER A 147 8.04 4.08 -4.89
C SER A 147 8.40 3.29 -6.15
N TRP A 148 9.69 3.07 -6.44
CA TRP A 148 10.30 2.79 -7.74
C TRP A 148 10.06 3.92 -8.72
N ASN A 149 8.85 3.99 -9.22
CA ASN A 149 8.30 5.03 -10.05
C ASN A 149 7.71 6.15 -9.17
N LEU A 150 7.03 7.07 -9.83
CA LEU A 150 6.21 8.07 -9.20
C LEU A 150 5.02 7.40 -8.53
N GLY A 151 4.86 7.62 -7.24
CA GLY A 151 3.78 7.08 -6.42
C GLY A 151 2.90 8.18 -5.83
N TYR A 152 1.65 7.87 -5.60
CA TYR A 152 0.70 8.73 -4.93
C TYR A 152 -0.30 7.91 -4.11
N TYR A 153 -0.93 8.57 -3.15
CA TYR A 153 -1.93 7.99 -2.28
C TYR A 153 -3.07 8.99 -2.07
N ASP A 154 -4.28 8.58 -2.37
CA ASP A 154 -5.51 9.34 -2.12
C ASP A 154 -5.91 9.14 -0.66
N LEU A 155 -5.85 10.21 0.15
CA LEU A 155 -6.18 10.18 1.57
C LEU A 155 -7.69 10.12 1.83
N ASP A 156 -8.50 10.67 0.92
CA ASP A 156 -9.95 10.68 1.05
C ASP A 156 -10.55 9.32 0.66
N GLY A 157 -10.02 8.72 -0.41
CA GLY A 157 -10.51 7.45 -0.91
C GLY A 157 -9.91 6.22 -0.22
N ASP A 158 -8.72 6.34 0.35
CA ASP A 158 -7.95 5.25 0.98
C ASP A 158 -7.84 4.01 0.07
N TYR A 159 -7.51 4.24 -1.23
CA TYR A 159 -7.48 3.20 -2.26
C TYR A 159 -6.15 2.46 -2.37
N GLY A 160 -5.22 2.68 -1.43
CA GLY A 160 -3.89 2.12 -1.48
C GLY A 160 -2.88 2.96 -2.27
N THR A 161 -1.64 2.49 -2.34
CA THR A 161 -0.55 3.15 -3.06
C THR A 161 -0.68 2.92 -4.56
N MET A 162 -0.77 3.98 -5.32
CA MET A 162 -0.88 3.99 -6.77
C MET A 162 0.43 4.44 -7.42
N HIS A 163 0.70 4.03 -8.65
CA HIS A 163 1.92 4.36 -9.37
C HIS A 163 1.64 4.85 -10.79
N PHE A 164 2.46 5.81 -11.22
CA PHE A 164 2.63 6.11 -12.65
C PHE A 164 3.82 5.33 -13.18
N GLY A 165 3.58 4.43 -14.12
CA GLY A 165 4.63 3.63 -14.75
C GLY A 165 5.63 4.48 -15.54
N ALA A 166 6.88 4.02 -15.63
CA ALA A 166 7.95 4.62 -16.41
C ALA A 166 8.28 6.10 -16.09
N GLN A 167 7.86 6.61 -14.95
CA GLN A 167 8.16 7.96 -14.48
C GLN A 167 8.85 7.86 -13.12
N ARG A 168 10.09 8.30 -13.04
CA ARG A 168 10.88 8.29 -11.80
C ARG A 168 11.14 9.71 -11.32
N PRO A 169 10.61 10.09 -10.14
CA PRO A 169 10.94 11.38 -9.52
C PRO A 169 12.37 11.36 -8.96
N GLY A 170 12.89 12.52 -8.67
CA GLY A 170 14.17 12.69 -7.99
C GLY A 170 14.21 12.03 -6.62
N CYS A 171 15.42 11.83 -6.08
CA CYS A 171 15.60 11.14 -4.81
C CYS A 171 15.05 11.92 -3.61
N TRP A 172 15.19 13.24 -3.60
CA TRP A 172 14.84 14.09 -2.48
C TRP A 172 13.77 15.13 -2.80
N ILE A 173 13.74 15.61 -4.03
CA ILE A 173 12.64 16.42 -4.56
C ILE A 173 11.79 15.48 -5.39
N ASN A 174 10.76 14.92 -4.76
CA ASN A 174 9.99 13.86 -5.39
C ASN A 174 8.98 14.40 -6.40
N PHE A 175 7.88 14.88 -5.88
CA PHE A 175 6.66 15.17 -6.62
C PHE A 175 5.93 16.26 -5.86
N LEU A 176 5.65 17.37 -6.49
CA LEU A 176 5.19 18.58 -5.81
C LEU A 176 3.76 18.92 -6.23
N PRO A 177 2.79 18.97 -5.31
CA PRO A 177 1.48 19.53 -5.60
C PRO A 177 1.56 21.07 -5.68
N VAL A 178 1.19 21.63 -6.82
CA VAL A 178 1.25 23.08 -7.07
C VAL A 178 0.05 23.51 -7.89
N GLY A 179 -0.77 24.43 -7.34
CA GLY A 179 -1.88 25.04 -8.07
C GLY A 179 -2.90 24.07 -8.66
N GLY A 180 -3.21 22.97 -7.95
CA GLY A 180 -4.13 21.92 -8.42
C GLY A 180 -3.50 20.93 -9.41
N LEU A 181 -2.21 21.08 -9.69
CA LEU A 181 -1.42 20.17 -10.51
C LEU A 181 -0.42 19.41 -9.64
N ALA A 182 0.15 18.34 -10.18
CA ALA A 182 1.25 17.64 -9.56
C ALA A 182 2.47 17.66 -10.49
N VAL A 183 3.59 18.18 -10.00
CA VAL A 183 4.80 18.44 -10.78
C VAL A 183 5.89 17.48 -10.36
N MET A 184 6.33 16.63 -11.27
CA MET A 184 7.52 15.83 -11.13
C MET A 184 8.71 16.58 -11.71
N ALA A 185 9.61 17.03 -10.84
CA ALA A 185 10.81 17.69 -11.27
C ALA A 185 11.79 16.73 -11.94
N GLU A 186 12.65 17.27 -12.77
CA GLU A 186 13.76 16.55 -13.39
C GLU A 186 14.60 15.79 -12.36
N ALA A 187 14.98 14.54 -12.68
CA ALA A 187 15.54 13.58 -11.74
C ALA A 187 16.91 13.01 -12.17
N SER A 188 17.58 13.63 -13.12
CA SER A 188 18.80 13.07 -13.73
C SER A 188 20.06 13.16 -12.86
N THR A 189 20.06 13.94 -11.80
CA THR A 189 21.27 14.31 -11.03
C THR A 189 21.93 13.11 -10.37
N GLY A 190 22.87 12.46 -11.06
CA GLY A 190 23.83 11.48 -10.52
C GLY A 190 23.24 10.18 -9.97
N CYS A 191 21.94 9.96 -10.04
CA CYS A 191 21.30 8.75 -9.54
C CYS A 191 21.31 7.65 -10.60
N MET A 192 21.85 6.48 -10.24
CA MET A 192 21.97 5.31 -11.13
C MET A 192 20.73 4.42 -11.15
N CYS A 193 19.63 4.86 -10.57
CA CYS A 193 18.38 4.09 -10.59
C CYS A 193 17.73 4.09 -11.97
N ASP A 194 16.91 3.07 -12.24
CA ASP A 194 16.18 2.93 -13.50
C ASP A 194 15.28 4.15 -13.81
N PHE A 195 15.01 4.37 -15.12
CA PHE A 195 14.19 5.46 -15.64
C PHE A 195 14.65 6.86 -15.24
N PRO A 196 15.89 7.26 -15.56
CA PRO A 196 16.37 8.62 -15.29
C PRO A 196 15.70 9.60 -16.24
N ASN A 197 14.64 10.25 -15.81
CA ASN A 197 13.96 11.29 -16.58
C ASN A 197 14.77 12.58 -16.57
N GLN A 198 15.07 13.11 -17.75
CA GLN A 198 15.71 14.40 -17.94
C GLN A 198 14.71 15.51 -18.30
N GLY A 199 13.49 15.39 -17.88
CA GLY A 199 12.42 16.34 -18.15
C GLY A 199 11.50 16.52 -16.95
N THR A 200 10.90 17.69 -16.85
CA THR A 200 9.84 17.96 -15.88
C THR A 200 8.50 17.54 -16.48
N VAL A 201 7.74 16.74 -15.73
CA VAL A 201 6.41 16.27 -16.13
C VAL A 201 5.36 16.86 -15.20
N VAL A 202 4.25 17.30 -15.78
CA VAL A 202 3.12 17.87 -15.03
C VAL A 202 1.90 16.98 -15.24
N PHE A 203 1.26 16.60 -14.13
CA PHE A 203 0.04 15.82 -14.13
C PHE A 203 -1.13 16.68 -13.69
N GLN A 204 -2.26 16.48 -14.31
CA GLN A 204 -3.54 17.07 -13.91
C GLN A 204 -4.46 15.99 -13.35
N PRO A 205 -5.36 16.30 -12.38
CA PRO A 205 -6.31 15.35 -11.87
C PRO A 205 -7.33 14.96 -12.93
N VAL A 206 -7.76 13.71 -12.90
CA VAL A 206 -8.88 13.19 -13.68
C VAL A 206 -9.98 12.68 -12.74
N ARG A 207 -11.23 12.67 -13.18
CA ARG A 207 -12.37 12.30 -12.33
C ARG A 207 -12.55 10.79 -12.15
N GLU A 208 -11.99 9.99 -13.06
CA GLU A 208 -12.16 8.55 -13.02
C GLU A 208 -10.93 7.87 -12.39
N ASN A 209 -11.15 7.08 -11.35
CA ASN A 209 -10.11 6.24 -10.77
C ASN A 209 -10.21 4.82 -11.37
N LYS A 210 -9.35 4.53 -12.34
CA LYS A 210 -9.18 3.19 -12.93
C LYS A 210 -7.79 2.60 -12.61
N ALA A 211 -7.08 3.19 -11.66
CA ALA A 211 -5.73 2.79 -11.32
C ALA A 211 -5.70 1.49 -10.53
N TRP A 212 -4.63 0.75 -10.72
CA TRP A 212 -4.23 -0.35 -9.87
C TRP A 212 -3.49 0.19 -8.65
N ALA A 213 -3.76 -0.38 -7.48
CA ALA A 213 -3.16 0.07 -6.23
C ALA A 213 -2.56 -1.10 -5.43
N TRP A 214 -1.75 -0.77 -4.43
CA TRP A 214 -1.24 -1.72 -3.46
C TRP A 214 -1.72 -1.31 -2.07
N PHE A 215 -2.62 -2.08 -1.51
CA PHE A 215 -3.12 -1.84 -0.16
C PHE A 215 -2.09 -2.23 0.88
N SER A 216 -1.92 -1.35 1.87
CA SER A 216 -1.09 -1.56 3.05
C SER A 216 -1.99 -1.88 4.22
N ALA A 217 -1.83 -3.07 4.79
CA ALA A 217 -2.59 -3.50 5.96
C ALA A 217 -1.81 -4.60 6.70
N PRO A 218 -2.13 -4.89 7.96
CA PRO A 218 -1.70 -6.13 8.61
C PRO A 218 -2.15 -7.36 7.81
N GLY A 219 -1.54 -8.51 8.06
CA GLY A 219 -1.97 -9.78 7.48
C GLY A 219 -3.42 -10.12 7.83
N LEU A 220 -4.04 -10.97 7.03
CA LEU A 220 -5.41 -11.42 7.29
C LEU A 220 -5.46 -12.25 8.58
N ALA A 221 -6.43 -11.93 9.44
CA ALA A 221 -6.78 -12.80 10.56
C ALA A 221 -7.36 -14.12 10.01
N THR A 222 -7.03 -15.21 10.65
CA THR A 222 -7.53 -16.55 10.29
C THR A 222 -8.61 -17.01 11.28
N PRO A 223 -9.53 -17.88 10.87
CA PRO A 223 -9.78 -18.30 9.49
C PRO A 223 -10.21 -17.12 8.60
N VAL A 224 -9.63 -17.01 7.41
CA VAL A 224 -9.98 -15.95 6.46
C VAL A 224 -11.43 -16.15 6.01
N LYS A 225 -12.29 -15.17 6.24
CA LYS A 225 -13.74 -15.27 5.98
C LYS A 225 -14.11 -15.02 4.52
N ASP A 226 -13.43 -14.07 3.89
CA ASP A 226 -13.67 -13.70 2.49
C ASP A 226 -12.35 -13.24 1.84
N LEU A 227 -12.10 -13.67 0.62
CA LEU A 227 -10.92 -13.31 -0.14
C LEU A 227 -11.21 -13.33 -1.63
N ALA A 228 -10.85 -12.27 -2.33
CA ALA A 228 -10.90 -12.22 -3.78
C ALA A 228 -9.50 -11.99 -4.34
N LEU A 229 -9.09 -12.83 -5.29
CA LEU A 229 -7.79 -12.79 -5.93
C LEU A 229 -7.92 -12.58 -7.42
N ASN A 230 -7.08 -11.71 -7.97
CA ASN A 230 -6.88 -11.56 -9.42
C ASN A 230 -5.47 -12.05 -9.77
N LEU A 231 -5.40 -13.21 -10.41
CA LEU A 231 -4.13 -13.88 -10.73
C LEU A 231 -3.39 -13.17 -11.85
N GLY A 232 -2.17 -12.75 -11.60
CA GLY A 232 -1.34 -12.01 -12.55
C GLY A 232 -1.65 -10.52 -12.64
N ALA A 233 -2.58 -9.98 -11.83
CA ALA A 233 -2.96 -8.57 -11.90
C ALA A 233 -1.80 -7.61 -11.59
N LEU A 234 -1.89 -6.41 -12.17
CA LEU A 234 -0.92 -5.32 -11.98
C LEU A 234 -0.95 -4.72 -10.57
N GLY A 235 -2.03 -4.91 -9.83
CA GLY A 235 -2.25 -4.41 -8.48
C GLY A 235 -3.62 -4.81 -7.96
N ASP A 236 -3.95 -4.31 -6.78
CA ASP A 236 -5.26 -4.49 -6.17
C ASP A 236 -6.27 -3.52 -6.79
N ARG A 237 -7.53 -3.92 -6.85
CA ARG A 237 -8.61 -3.07 -7.37
C ARG A 237 -9.95 -3.43 -6.75
N ARG A 238 -10.80 -2.41 -6.51
CA ARG A 238 -12.20 -2.63 -6.09
C ARG A 238 -13.11 -2.77 -7.31
N ASP A 239 -14.05 -3.70 -7.21
CA ASP A 239 -15.14 -3.80 -8.17
C ASP A 239 -16.28 -2.80 -7.87
N ALA A 240 -17.31 -2.79 -8.70
CA ALA A 240 -18.45 -1.90 -8.55
C ALA A 240 -19.26 -2.14 -7.27
N SER A 241 -19.14 -3.31 -6.63
CA SER A 241 -19.73 -3.61 -5.34
C SER A 241 -18.91 -3.13 -4.15
N GLY A 242 -17.69 -2.62 -4.39
CA GLY A 242 -16.71 -2.23 -3.38
C GLY A 242 -15.83 -3.36 -2.88
N LYS A 243 -16.00 -4.60 -3.38
CA LYS A 243 -15.16 -5.72 -3.01
C LYS A 243 -13.74 -5.55 -3.53
N LEU A 244 -12.74 -5.71 -2.63
CA LEU A 244 -11.34 -5.63 -2.98
C LEU A 244 -10.85 -6.96 -3.57
N TRP A 245 -10.31 -6.90 -4.78
CA TRP A 245 -9.61 -7.97 -5.46
C TRP A 245 -8.11 -7.75 -5.31
N LEU A 246 -7.44 -8.67 -4.64
CA LEU A 246 -6.02 -8.61 -4.42
C LEU A 246 -5.27 -9.21 -5.60
N ALA A 247 -4.24 -8.51 -6.06
CA ALA A 247 -3.32 -9.08 -7.03
C ALA A 247 -2.55 -10.28 -6.44
N TYR A 248 -2.30 -11.30 -7.24
CA TYR A 248 -1.44 -12.41 -6.87
C TYR A 248 -0.55 -12.80 -8.07
N PRO A 249 0.79 -12.98 -7.92
CA PRO A 249 1.54 -12.88 -6.66
C PRO A 249 1.58 -11.46 -6.10
N ARG A 250 1.78 -11.36 -4.79
CA ARG A 250 1.90 -10.07 -4.11
C ARG A 250 3.36 -9.66 -3.91
N PRO A 251 3.68 -8.35 -3.89
CA PRO A 251 4.99 -7.91 -3.49
C PRO A 251 5.29 -8.31 -2.05
N SER A 252 6.54 -8.63 -1.77
CA SER A 252 7.00 -8.92 -0.41
C SER A 252 7.13 -7.63 0.39
N GLY A 253 6.78 -7.69 1.67
CA GLY A 253 6.94 -6.58 2.62
C GLY A 253 5.85 -6.58 3.69
N SER A 254 6.22 -6.34 4.94
CA SER A 254 5.30 -6.45 6.09
C SER A 254 4.28 -5.32 6.20
N LEU A 255 4.39 -4.28 5.37
CA LEU A 255 3.40 -3.21 5.29
C LEU A 255 2.47 -3.34 4.09
N VAL A 256 2.75 -4.24 3.17
CA VAL A 256 1.82 -4.62 2.10
C VAL A 256 1.01 -5.79 2.61
N LEU A 257 -0.30 -5.77 2.40
CA LEU A 257 -1.18 -6.86 2.82
C LEU A 257 -0.62 -8.20 2.32
N ALA A 258 -0.05 -8.96 3.24
CA ALA A 258 0.59 -10.24 2.93
C ALA A 258 -0.45 -11.33 2.75
N LEU A 259 -0.23 -12.20 1.77
CA LEU A 259 -1.00 -13.42 1.56
C LEU A 259 -0.01 -14.57 1.38
N GLU A 260 -0.05 -15.52 2.30
CA GLU A 260 0.78 -16.71 2.22
C GLU A 260 0.19 -17.68 1.19
N GLY A 261 1.01 -18.03 0.20
CA GLY A 261 0.58 -18.97 -0.82
C GLY A 261 1.68 -19.31 -1.81
N GLU A 262 1.47 -20.41 -2.52
CA GLU A 262 2.38 -20.92 -3.55
C GLU A 262 1.61 -21.24 -4.83
N ALA A 263 2.20 -20.95 -5.95
CA ALA A 263 1.70 -21.34 -7.27
C ALA A 263 2.72 -22.22 -7.98
N ALA A 264 2.27 -23.34 -8.53
CA ALA A 264 3.08 -24.21 -9.37
C ALA A 264 2.46 -24.35 -10.76
N PHE A 265 3.29 -24.39 -11.77
CA PHE A 265 2.89 -24.38 -13.16
C PHE A 265 3.38 -25.62 -13.90
N TYR A 266 2.70 -25.99 -14.98
CA TYR A 266 3.26 -26.85 -16.02
C TYR A 266 4.35 -26.13 -16.81
N ALA A 267 5.14 -26.86 -17.59
CA ALA A 267 6.19 -26.27 -18.43
C ALA A 267 5.61 -25.19 -19.36
N GLY A 268 6.21 -23.99 -19.33
CA GLY A 268 5.73 -22.83 -20.08
C GLY A 268 4.58 -22.06 -19.43
N GLY A 269 4.04 -22.55 -18.31
CA GLY A 269 3.00 -21.83 -17.57
C GLY A 269 3.54 -20.65 -16.78
N ARG A 270 2.72 -19.61 -16.62
CA ARG A 270 3.11 -18.36 -15.94
C ARG A 270 1.92 -17.52 -15.57
N PHE A 271 2.15 -16.54 -14.72
CA PHE A 271 1.27 -15.37 -14.63
C PHE A 271 1.48 -14.48 -15.85
N SER A 272 0.37 -14.00 -16.40
CA SER A 272 0.35 -13.00 -17.47
C SER A 272 -0.36 -11.75 -16.98
N GLN A 273 0.26 -10.60 -17.20
CA GLN A 273 -0.31 -9.30 -16.87
C GLN A 273 -0.90 -8.68 -18.13
N GLY A 274 -2.07 -8.07 -17.98
CA GLY A 274 -2.73 -7.33 -19.04
C GLY A 274 -3.53 -6.16 -18.45
N GLU A 275 -3.71 -5.12 -19.25
CA GLU A 275 -4.58 -4.00 -18.95
C GLU A 275 -5.87 -4.11 -19.76
N SER A 276 -7.02 -3.96 -19.11
CA SER A 276 -8.32 -4.13 -19.76
C SER A 276 -8.58 -3.17 -20.93
N VAL A 277 -7.84 -2.06 -20.97
CA VAL A 277 -7.92 -1.11 -22.10
C VAL A 277 -7.39 -1.72 -23.42
N TYR A 278 -6.57 -2.76 -23.34
CA TYR A 278 -5.97 -3.44 -24.51
C TYR A 278 -6.61 -4.80 -24.82
N ALA A 279 -7.49 -5.30 -23.95
CA ALA A 279 -8.14 -6.59 -24.10
C ALA A 279 -9.63 -6.48 -23.76
N GLU A 280 -10.49 -6.59 -24.75
CA GLU A 280 -11.92 -6.68 -24.53
C GLU A 280 -12.27 -8.09 -24.04
N THR A 281 -13.02 -8.15 -22.93
CA THR A 281 -13.56 -9.40 -22.39
C THR A 281 -15.07 -9.28 -22.34
N ALA A 282 -15.75 -10.09 -23.14
CA ALA A 282 -17.22 -10.13 -23.16
C ALA A 282 -17.79 -10.93 -21.98
N GLY A 283 -19.08 -10.74 -21.69
CA GLY A 283 -19.81 -11.51 -20.67
C GLY A 283 -19.51 -11.12 -19.23
N THR A 284 -18.91 -9.95 -19.01
CA THR A 284 -18.62 -9.42 -17.67
C THR A 284 -18.74 -7.89 -17.65
N ASP A 285 -19.18 -7.36 -16.51
CA ASP A 285 -19.15 -5.93 -16.16
C ASP A 285 -17.80 -5.49 -15.53
N ALA A 286 -16.91 -6.46 -15.27
CA ALA A 286 -15.58 -6.25 -14.74
C ALA A 286 -14.50 -6.88 -15.64
N PRO A 287 -14.31 -6.42 -16.89
CA PRO A 287 -13.38 -7.01 -17.86
C PRO A 287 -11.93 -7.03 -17.36
N TRP A 288 -11.55 -6.10 -16.51
CA TRP A 288 -10.24 -6.06 -15.90
C TRP A 288 -9.89 -7.28 -15.02
N LEU A 289 -10.90 -8.03 -14.52
CA LEU A 289 -10.66 -9.30 -13.81
C LEU A 289 -10.09 -10.39 -14.69
N PHE A 290 -10.33 -10.31 -15.99
CA PHE A 290 -9.94 -11.31 -16.97
C PHE A 290 -8.83 -10.83 -17.92
N SER A 291 -8.33 -9.60 -17.74
CA SER A 291 -7.20 -9.07 -18.51
C SER A 291 -5.86 -9.67 -18.08
N SER A 292 -5.79 -10.17 -16.85
CA SER A 292 -4.63 -10.90 -16.32
C SER A 292 -5.03 -12.34 -16.01
N ALA A 293 -4.07 -13.26 -16.03
CA ALA A 293 -4.36 -14.67 -15.83
C ALA A 293 -3.15 -15.47 -15.30
N ALA A 294 -3.42 -16.67 -14.80
CA ALA A 294 -2.44 -17.73 -14.60
C ALA A 294 -2.66 -18.81 -15.67
N THR A 295 -1.77 -18.87 -16.66
CA THR A 295 -1.83 -19.86 -17.74
C THR A 295 -0.99 -21.08 -17.35
N GLY A 296 -1.53 -22.29 -17.58
CA GLY A 296 -0.83 -23.54 -17.23
C GLY A 296 -0.64 -23.71 -15.72
N LEU A 297 -1.52 -23.14 -14.91
CA LEU A 297 -1.50 -23.31 -13.47
C LEU A 297 -1.81 -24.77 -13.10
N ARG A 298 -0.88 -25.43 -12.39
CA ARG A 298 -1.02 -26.81 -11.91
C ARG A 298 -1.55 -26.89 -10.49
N LYS A 299 -1.09 -25.95 -9.62
CA LYS A 299 -1.47 -25.91 -8.21
C LYS A 299 -1.44 -24.47 -7.74
N LEU A 300 -2.43 -24.11 -6.93
CA LEU A 300 -2.43 -22.90 -6.11
C LEU A 300 -2.74 -23.29 -4.68
N SER A 301 -1.83 -23.04 -3.76
CA SER A 301 -2.05 -23.22 -2.32
C SER A 301 -2.13 -21.87 -1.65
N LEU A 302 -3.15 -21.67 -0.80
CA LEU A 302 -3.34 -20.45 -0.04
C LEU A 302 -3.57 -20.81 1.41
N ARG A 303 -2.90 -20.15 2.33
CA ARG A 303 -3.13 -20.35 3.76
C ARG A 303 -4.29 -19.50 4.24
N LEU A 304 -5.46 -20.12 4.34
CA LEU A 304 -6.69 -19.45 4.80
C LEU A 304 -7.05 -19.82 6.25
N VAL A 305 -6.42 -20.85 6.79
CA VAL A 305 -6.63 -21.40 8.13
C VAL A 305 -5.26 -21.69 8.75
N GLN A 306 -5.13 -21.47 10.05
CA GLN A 306 -3.90 -21.77 10.80
C GLN A 306 -4.16 -22.85 11.88
N PRO A 307 -3.09 -23.42 12.48
CA PRO A 307 -3.23 -24.28 13.63
C PRO A 307 -4.04 -23.61 14.74
N GLY A 308 -5.07 -24.31 15.23
CA GLY A 308 -5.95 -23.79 16.27
C GLY A 308 -7.25 -23.15 15.79
N ASP A 309 -7.38 -22.80 14.51
CA ASP A 309 -8.63 -22.21 13.96
C ASP A 309 -9.77 -23.23 13.83
N GLY A 310 -9.45 -24.53 13.86
CA GLY A 310 -10.41 -25.60 13.63
C GLY A 310 -10.75 -25.80 12.15
N THR A 311 -11.97 -26.24 11.86
CA THR A 311 -12.44 -26.51 10.50
C THR A 311 -13.23 -25.33 9.96
N ALA A 312 -12.93 -24.91 8.74
CA ALA A 312 -13.66 -23.87 8.02
C ALA A 312 -14.18 -24.38 6.68
N THR A 313 -15.39 -23.97 6.32
CA THR A 313 -16.02 -24.32 5.04
C THR A 313 -15.97 -23.10 4.11
N TYR A 314 -15.48 -23.32 2.89
CA TYR A 314 -15.34 -22.27 1.88
C TYR A 314 -16.16 -22.56 0.65
N ARG A 315 -16.81 -21.52 0.12
CA ARG A 315 -17.30 -21.53 -1.26
C ARG A 315 -16.21 -20.91 -2.12
N VAL A 316 -15.68 -21.69 -3.06
CA VAL A 316 -14.68 -21.22 -4.01
C VAL A 316 -15.39 -20.78 -5.29
N ARG A 317 -15.02 -19.62 -5.84
CA ARG A 317 -15.49 -19.14 -7.12
C ARG A 317 -14.27 -18.93 -8.02
N LEU A 318 -14.23 -19.60 -9.14
CA LEU A 318 -13.12 -19.56 -10.09
C LEU A 318 -13.55 -18.86 -11.37
N GLY A 319 -12.81 -17.84 -11.77
CA GLY A 319 -13.03 -17.12 -13.02
C GLY A 319 -12.07 -17.61 -14.10
N PHE A 320 -12.58 -17.86 -15.28
CA PHE A 320 -11.81 -18.28 -16.45
C PHE A 320 -12.16 -17.43 -17.66
N SER A 321 -11.20 -17.24 -18.54
CA SER A 321 -11.40 -16.69 -19.87
C SER A 321 -10.75 -17.62 -20.89
N GLU A 322 -11.35 -17.71 -22.09
CA GLU A 322 -10.81 -18.50 -23.20
C GLU A 322 -10.40 -17.59 -24.35
N PRO A 323 -9.10 -17.23 -24.45
CA PRO A 323 -8.64 -16.31 -25.48
C PRO A 323 -8.26 -16.98 -26.82
N VAL A 324 -8.25 -18.33 -26.88
CA VAL A 324 -7.66 -19.06 -28.02
C VAL A 324 -8.67 -19.93 -28.75
N HIS A 325 -9.47 -20.68 -27.99
CA HIS A 325 -10.36 -21.69 -28.57
C HIS A 325 -11.78 -21.13 -28.77
N SER A 326 -12.38 -21.45 -29.92
CA SER A 326 -13.69 -20.95 -30.31
C SER A 326 -14.81 -21.98 -30.22
N ALA A 327 -14.50 -23.24 -29.89
CA ALA A 327 -15.47 -24.31 -29.82
C ALA A 327 -15.35 -25.13 -28.53
N PRO A 328 -16.49 -25.65 -28.01
CA PRO A 328 -16.52 -26.54 -26.86
C PRO A 328 -15.64 -27.76 -27.02
N GLY A 329 -15.09 -28.27 -25.90
CA GLY A 329 -14.23 -29.44 -25.87
C GLY A 329 -12.79 -29.26 -26.35
N GLN A 330 -12.42 -28.09 -26.88
CA GLN A 330 -11.04 -27.80 -27.30
C GLN A 330 -10.09 -27.59 -26.12
N ARG A 331 -10.61 -27.14 -24.98
CA ARG A 331 -9.87 -27.05 -23.72
C ARG A 331 -10.61 -27.79 -22.63
N VAL A 332 -10.04 -28.90 -22.17
CA VAL A 332 -10.61 -29.72 -21.11
C VAL A 332 -9.56 -29.89 -20.02
N PHE A 333 -9.94 -29.64 -18.77
CA PHE A 333 -9.10 -29.89 -17.60
C PHE A 333 -9.93 -30.19 -16.36
N ASP A 334 -9.31 -30.84 -15.39
CA ASP A 334 -9.91 -31.18 -14.12
C ASP A 334 -9.63 -30.08 -13.08
N ILE A 335 -10.60 -29.85 -12.19
CA ILE A 335 -10.44 -29.00 -11.02
C ILE A 335 -10.49 -29.87 -9.79
N VAL A 336 -9.40 -29.90 -9.04
CA VAL A 336 -9.27 -30.63 -7.79
C VAL A 336 -9.14 -29.63 -6.65
N LEU A 337 -10.05 -29.70 -5.66
CA LEU A 337 -10.03 -28.86 -4.48
C LEU A 337 -9.78 -29.72 -3.24
N GLN A 338 -8.72 -29.40 -2.45
CA GLN A 338 -8.33 -30.14 -1.24
C GLN A 338 -8.21 -31.65 -1.46
N GLY A 339 -7.63 -32.06 -2.58
CA GLY A 339 -7.51 -33.47 -2.94
C GLY A 339 -8.83 -34.17 -3.34
N GLN A 340 -9.97 -33.48 -3.26
CA GLN A 340 -11.26 -34.01 -3.71
C GLN A 340 -11.52 -33.51 -5.14
N GLY A 341 -11.35 -34.42 -6.11
CA GLY A 341 -11.57 -34.11 -7.53
C GLY A 341 -13.02 -34.33 -7.93
N LYS A 342 -13.52 -33.47 -8.80
CA LYS A 342 -14.57 -33.84 -9.74
C LYS A 342 -13.88 -34.00 -11.10
N PRO A 343 -13.67 -35.26 -11.56
CA PRO A 343 -13.15 -35.51 -12.91
C PRO A 343 -14.12 -34.92 -13.95
N GLY A 344 -13.59 -34.27 -14.96
CA GLY A 344 -14.37 -33.93 -16.15
C GLY A 344 -15.26 -32.68 -16.06
N ALA A 345 -14.87 -31.65 -15.32
CA ALA A 345 -15.45 -30.33 -15.57
C ALA A 345 -14.97 -29.87 -16.96
N SER A 346 -15.72 -30.23 -18.01
CA SER A 346 -15.56 -29.62 -19.32
C SER A 346 -15.88 -28.14 -19.16
N ILE A 347 -14.86 -27.31 -19.29
CA ILE A 347 -15.06 -25.86 -19.36
C ILE A 347 -15.43 -25.56 -20.79
N ASP A 348 -16.66 -25.16 -20.96
CA ASP A 348 -17.30 -24.84 -22.22
C ASP A 348 -17.37 -23.32 -22.33
N PRO A 349 -16.42 -22.65 -23.01
CA PRO A 349 -16.46 -21.20 -23.13
C PRO A 349 -17.66 -20.79 -24.00
N PRO A 350 -18.48 -19.87 -23.52
CA PRO A 350 -19.69 -19.45 -24.28
C PRO A 350 -19.34 -18.74 -25.61
N THR A 351 -18.20 -18.05 -25.67
CA THR A 351 -17.66 -17.36 -26.85
C THR A 351 -16.17 -17.10 -26.71
N LEU A 352 -15.49 -16.93 -27.82
CA LEU A 352 -14.09 -16.49 -27.83
C LEU A 352 -13.95 -15.16 -27.08
N GLY A 353 -13.03 -15.10 -26.09
CA GLY A 353 -12.81 -13.92 -25.24
C GLY A 353 -13.83 -13.73 -24.13
N GLY A 354 -14.78 -14.64 -23.93
CA GLY A 354 -15.76 -14.56 -22.82
C GLY A 354 -15.15 -14.98 -21.46
N GLY A 355 -15.55 -14.25 -20.41
CA GLY A 355 -15.28 -14.63 -19.01
C GLY A 355 -16.43 -15.43 -18.42
N PHE A 356 -16.13 -16.46 -17.63
CA PHE A 356 -17.15 -17.25 -16.93
C PHE A 356 -16.68 -17.68 -15.54
N TRP A 357 -17.64 -18.08 -14.69
CA TRP A 357 -17.41 -18.43 -13.31
C TRP A 357 -17.82 -19.88 -12.99
N TYR A 358 -16.98 -20.56 -12.23
CA TYR A 358 -17.24 -21.88 -11.66
C TYR A 358 -17.23 -21.75 -10.13
N SER A 359 -18.25 -22.27 -9.44
CA SER A 359 -18.47 -22.01 -8.01
C SER A 359 -18.70 -23.31 -7.20
N PRO A 360 -17.67 -24.14 -6.99
CA PRO A 360 -17.77 -25.29 -6.08
C PRO A 360 -17.71 -24.85 -4.61
N THR A 361 -18.23 -25.73 -3.72
CA THR A 361 -18.08 -25.57 -2.27
C THR A 361 -17.14 -26.63 -1.74
N ILE A 362 -16.22 -26.23 -0.87
CA ILE A 362 -15.26 -27.11 -0.20
C ILE A 362 -15.31 -26.91 1.31
N THR A 363 -15.05 -27.98 2.05
CA THR A 363 -14.78 -27.92 3.49
C THR A 363 -13.32 -28.25 3.70
N GLY A 364 -12.58 -27.32 4.31
CA GLY A 364 -11.16 -27.46 4.59
C GLY A 364 -10.89 -27.45 6.09
N SER A 365 -9.96 -28.28 6.52
CA SER A 365 -9.31 -28.20 7.83
C SER A 365 -7.83 -27.98 7.60
N TRP A 366 -7.16 -27.34 8.54
CA TRP A 366 -5.70 -27.31 8.51
C TRP A 366 -5.18 -28.74 8.78
N SER A 367 -4.43 -29.30 7.86
CA SER A 367 -3.70 -30.56 8.05
C SER A 367 -2.20 -30.28 7.97
N ASP A 368 -1.43 -30.90 8.86
CA ASP A 368 0.03 -30.77 8.94
C ASP A 368 0.74 -31.64 7.87
N GLU A 369 0.05 -31.99 6.79
CA GLU A 369 0.66 -32.73 5.69
C GLU A 369 1.62 -31.83 4.92
N ARG A 370 2.91 -32.08 5.15
CA ARG A 370 4.06 -31.52 4.44
C ARG A 370 4.24 -32.16 3.07
#